data_ac6a4e224e451dcdf493374b915fbe4a
#
_entry.id   ac6a4e224e451dcdf493374b915fbe4a
#
_cell.length_a   1.000
_cell.length_b   1.000
_cell.length_c   1.000
_cell.angle_alpha   90.00
_cell.angle_beta   90.00
_cell.angle_gamma   90.00
#
_symmetry.space_group_name_H-M   'P 1'
#
loop_
_entity.id
_entity.type
_entity.pdbx_description
1 polymer ?
#
loop_
_entity_poly.entity_id
_entity_poly.type
_entity_poly.pdbx_seq_one_letter_code
_entity_poly.pdbx_strand_id
1 'polypeptide(L)'
;MKKMFATMLALSMCLSLAACGPKGSASTSGSSAGASGSSASGSQAAASDVDYVKEKGTLVVGMTDFAPMDYKAEGSDEWIGFDADMAKAFAESLGVEVEFLEINWDNKALELENKGIDAVWNGMTLTDDVKALMATSEPYCLNGQVVVLAADVADQYQTVESLSELSFAVENGSAGMEQAEAAGLDRKSTRLNSSH
;
A
#
# COMPACT_ATOMS: atom_id res chain seq x y z
N MET A 1 13.26 34.41 -32.83
CA MET A 1 12.68 35.65 -32.22
C MET A 1 12.32 35.29 -30.79
N LYS A 2 13.19 35.48 -29.94
CA LYS A 2 13.35 36.34 -28.77
C LYS A 2 12.00 36.89 -28.24
N LYS A 3 11.64 36.50 -27.02
CA LYS A 3 11.36 37.42 -25.92
C LYS A 3 11.20 36.65 -24.59
N MET A 4 12.19 36.90 -23.76
CA MET A 4 12.21 36.78 -22.31
C MET A 4 11.15 37.67 -21.66
N PHE A 5 10.56 37.24 -20.56
CA PHE A 5 10.12 38.15 -19.49
C PHE A 5 10.40 37.49 -18.15
N ALA A 6 11.35 38.08 -17.45
CA ALA A 6 11.61 37.92 -16.04
C ALA A 6 10.93 39.07 -15.30
N THR A 7 10.32 38.82 -14.15
CA THR A 7 10.09 39.78 -13.04
C THR A 7 9.79 38.97 -11.80
N MET A 8 10.69 38.94 -10.83
CA MET A 8 10.85 39.77 -9.61
C MET A 8 9.75 39.50 -8.57
N LEU A 9 10.10 38.77 -7.52
CA LEU A 9 10.60 39.15 -6.20
C LEU A 9 9.63 39.98 -5.32
N ALA A 10 9.13 39.42 -4.24
CA ALA A 10 8.88 40.15 -3.01
C ALA A 10 8.98 39.27 -1.78
N LEU A 11 10.07 39.48 -1.08
CA LEU A 11 10.44 39.01 0.25
C LEU A 11 9.61 39.82 1.28
N SER A 12 8.93 39.15 2.21
CA SER A 12 8.41 39.82 3.40
C SER A 12 8.68 38.97 4.63
N MET A 13 9.75 39.38 5.29
CA MET A 13 10.19 38.97 6.61
C MET A 13 9.45 39.82 7.64
N CYS A 14 8.70 39.21 8.56
CA CYS A 14 8.32 39.89 9.80
C CYS A 14 8.81 39.06 10.99
N LEU A 15 9.92 39.54 11.56
CA LEU A 15 10.38 39.24 12.90
C LEU A 15 9.47 39.95 13.90
N SER A 16 9.05 39.26 14.95
CA SER A 16 8.68 39.91 16.21
C SER A 16 9.20 39.11 17.39
N LEU A 17 10.30 39.61 17.94
CA LEU A 17 10.78 39.32 19.30
C LEU A 17 10.08 40.27 20.29
N ALA A 18 9.66 39.74 21.42
CA ALA A 18 9.56 40.43 22.71
C ALA A 18 9.22 39.36 23.78
N ALA A 19 9.80 39.25 24.87
CA ALA A 19 10.80 39.82 25.73
C ALA A 19 10.57 39.14 27.09
N CYS A 20 11.63 38.80 27.73
CA CYS A 20 11.72 38.27 29.10
C CYS A 20 11.37 39.32 30.16
N GLY A 21 10.97 38.87 31.37
CA GLY A 21 11.08 39.63 32.59
C GLY A 21 10.63 38.84 33.82
N PRO A 22 11.32 38.94 34.96
CA PRO A 22 11.32 37.88 35.98
C PRO A 22 10.72 38.25 37.34
N LYS A 23 10.53 37.21 38.16
CA LYS A 23 10.56 37.12 39.63
C LYS A 23 9.54 37.90 40.48
N GLY A 24 8.90 37.16 41.38
CA GLY A 24 8.33 37.64 42.63
C GLY A 24 7.67 36.50 43.39
N SER A 25 8.36 36.00 44.43
CA SER A 25 7.82 35.12 45.46
C SER A 25 6.83 35.86 46.35
N ALA A 26 5.72 35.24 46.76
CA ALA A 26 5.18 35.30 48.12
C ALA A 26 4.07 34.28 48.30
N SER A 27 4.23 33.47 49.32
CA SER A 27 3.26 32.54 49.92
C SER A 27 2.03 33.25 50.44
N THR A 28 0.85 32.72 50.29
CA THR A 28 -0.17 32.65 51.36
C THR A 28 -1.20 31.57 51.06
N SER A 29 -1.48 30.81 52.09
CA SER A 29 -2.47 29.78 52.25
C SER A 29 -3.90 30.29 52.07
N GLY A 30 -4.76 29.54 51.38
CA GLY A 30 -6.19 29.77 51.36
C GLY A 30 -6.90 28.58 50.75
N SER A 31 -7.43 27.69 51.63
CA SER A 31 -8.40 26.65 51.24
C SER A 31 -9.66 27.28 50.68
N SER A 32 -10.14 26.79 49.57
CA SER A 32 -11.58 26.73 49.26
C SER A 32 -11.84 25.72 48.16
N ALA A 33 -12.73 24.82 48.46
CA ALA A 33 -13.30 23.79 47.62
C ALA A 33 -14.02 24.38 46.39
N GLY A 34 -14.02 23.59 45.32
CA GLY A 34 -15.13 23.65 44.42
C GLY A 34 -14.77 23.60 42.92
N ALA A 35 -15.37 22.64 42.31
CA ALA A 35 -15.58 22.44 40.90
C ALA A 35 -14.45 21.75 40.09
N SER A 36 -14.53 20.42 40.12
CA SER A 36 -14.05 19.60 39.01
C SER A 36 -14.74 19.96 37.73
N GLY A 37 -14.12 20.86 36.99
CA GLY A 37 -14.38 21.00 35.57
C GLY A 37 -13.66 19.86 34.84
N SER A 38 -14.35 18.75 34.59
CA SER A 38 -13.92 17.78 33.59
C SER A 38 -13.87 18.50 32.26
N SER A 39 -12.68 18.96 31.91
CA SER A 39 -12.36 19.21 30.51
C SER A 39 -12.37 17.84 29.83
N ALA A 40 -13.52 17.49 29.26
CA ALA A 40 -13.60 16.45 28.26
C ALA A 40 -12.67 16.91 27.11
N SER A 41 -11.43 16.45 27.16
CA SER A 41 -10.55 16.42 25.99
C SER A 41 -11.27 15.52 25.00
N GLY A 42 -12.06 16.13 24.12
CA GLY A 42 -12.64 15.45 22.99
C GLY A 42 -11.46 14.93 22.16
N SER A 43 -11.12 13.67 22.37
CA SER A 43 -10.34 12.90 21.41
C SER A 43 -11.17 12.93 20.13
N GLN A 44 -10.87 13.84 19.21
CA GLN A 44 -11.33 13.70 17.85
C GLN A 44 -10.76 12.36 17.40
N ALA A 45 -11.65 11.34 17.30
CA ALA A 45 -11.29 10.11 16.64
C ALA A 45 -10.75 10.51 15.27
N ALA A 46 -9.52 10.09 14.95
CA ALA A 46 -9.01 10.25 13.61
C ALA A 46 -10.03 9.62 12.66
N ALA A 47 -10.42 10.36 11.62
CA ALA A 47 -11.32 9.84 10.61
C ALA A 47 -10.75 8.50 10.11
N SER A 48 -11.58 7.47 10.06
CA SER A 48 -11.13 6.16 9.61
C SER A 48 -10.93 6.17 8.10
N ASP A 49 -10.07 5.28 7.59
CA ASP A 49 -9.89 5.13 6.14
C ASP A 49 -11.21 4.75 5.45
N VAL A 50 -12.10 4.04 6.15
CA VAL A 50 -13.44 3.72 5.66
C VAL A 50 -14.31 4.98 5.49
N ASP A 51 -14.24 5.92 6.43
CA ASP A 51 -14.97 7.19 6.31
C ASP A 51 -14.44 8.00 5.14
N TYR A 52 -13.12 8.04 4.96
CA TYR A 52 -12.47 8.68 3.81
C TYR A 52 -12.95 8.08 2.47
N VAL A 53 -12.96 6.75 2.34
CA VAL A 53 -13.44 6.06 1.13
C VAL A 53 -14.91 6.36 0.87
N LYS A 54 -15.75 6.34 1.92
CA LYS A 54 -17.18 6.68 1.80
C LYS A 54 -17.44 8.13 1.41
N GLU A 55 -16.69 9.07 1.96
CA GLU A 55 -16.80 10.50 1.59
C GLU A 55 -16.35 10.73 0.13
N LYS A 56 -15.29 10.03 -0.29
CA LYS A 56 -14.80 10.07 -1.68
C LYS A 56 -15.79 9.42 -2.67
N GLY A 57 -16.57 8.44 -2.21
CA GLY A 57 -17.55 7.72 -3.02
C GLY A 57 -16.96 6.64 -3.92
N THR A 58 -15.66 6.35 -3.81
CA THR A 58 -14.93 5.40 -4.65
C THR A 58 -13.88 4.67 -3.84
N LEU A 59 -13.81 3.35 -4.00
CA LEU A 59 -12.71 2.51 -3.53
C LEU A 59 -11.75 2.27 -4.70
N VAL A 60 -10.54 2.80 -4.62
CA VAL A 60 -9.49 2.58 -5.63
C VAL A 60 -8.65 1.37 -5.22
N VAL A 61 -8.69 0.32 -6.04
CA VAL A 61 -8.02 -0.96 -5.79
C VAL A 61 -6.83 -1.11 -6.74
N GLY A 62 -5.64 -1.23 -6.17
CA GLY A 62 -4.42 -1.54 -6.92
C GLY A 62 -4.26 -3.04 -7.13
N MET A 63 -4.05 -3.43 -8.38
CA MET A 63 -3.89 -4.83 -8.79
C MET A 63 -2.95 -4.99 -9.98
N THR A 64 -2.59 -6.23 -10.29
CA THR A 64 -1.86 -6.62 -11.50
C THR A 64 -2.60 -7.73 -12.22
N ASP A 65 -2.25 -8.00 -13.49
CA ASP A 65 -2.80 -9.17 -14.19
C ASP A 65 -2.28 -10.45 -13.55
N PHE A 66 -3.18 -11.17 -12.89
CA PHE A 66 -2.92 -12.41 -12.16
C PHE A 66 -4.10 -13.37 -12.24
N ALA A 67 -4.32 -13.96 -13.43
CA ALA A 67 -5.39 -14.94 -13.61
C ALA A 67 -5.20 -16.17 -12.71
N PRO A 68 -6.25 -16.71 -12.11
CA PRO A 68 -7.67 -16.37 -12.23
C PRO A 68 -8.17 -15.37 -11.18
N MET A 69 -7.27 -14.74 -10.41
CA MET A 69 -7.63 -13.83 -9.32
C MET A 69 -8.06 -12.46 -9.86
N ASP A 70 -7.23 -11.83 -10.67
CA ASP A 70 -7.46 -10.54 -11.31
C ASP A 70 -6.92 -10.60 -12.73
N TYR A 71 -7.75 -10.37 -13.72
CA TYR A 71 -7.31 -10.36 -15.12
C TYR A 71 -8.33 -9.69 -16.02
N LYS A 72 -7.94 -9.43 -17.27
CA LYS A 72 -8.84 -8.97 -18.33
C LYS A 72 -8.99 -10.06 -19.36
N ALA A 73 -10.22 -10.33 -19.78
CA ALA A 73 -10.45 -11.24 -20.90
C ALA A 73 -9.91 -10.63 -22.21
N GLU A 74 -9.50 -11.47 -23.15
CA GLU A 74 -9.01 -11.01 -24.44
C GLU A 74 -10.01 -10.06 -25.14
N GLY A 75 -9.56 -8.86 -25.46
CA GLY A 75 -10.39 -7.83 -26.11
C GLY A 75 -11.35 -7.09 -25.16
N SER A 76 -11.18 -7.22 -23.84
CA SER A 76 -11.92 -6.48 -22.82
C SER A 76 -11.00 -5.64 -21.95
N ASP A 77 -11.48 -4.47 -21.56
CA ASP A 77 -10.81 -3.63 -20.56
C ASP A 77 -11.37 -3.86 -19.14
N GLU A 78 -12.37 -4.74 -19.01
CA GLU A 78 -13.00 -5.03 -17.72
C GLU A 78 -12.15 -6.00 -16.90
N TRP A 79 -11.88 -5.63 -15.66
CA TRP A 79 -11.27 -6.51 -14.67
C TRP A 79 -12.29 -7.53 -14.15
N ILE A 80 -11.90 -8.80 -14.22
CA ILE A 80 -12.67 -9.96 -13.80
C ILE A 80 -11.78 -10.91 -12.98
N GLY A 81 -12.37 -11.86 -12.31
CA GLY A 81 -11.68 -12.86 -11.52
C GLY A 81 -12.15 -12.83 -10.06
N PHE A 82 -11.61 -13.75 -9.27
CA PHE A 82 -12.06 -13.96 -7.91
C PHE A 82 -11.87 -12.71 -7.03
N ASP A 83 -10.69 -12.11 -7.07
CA ASP A 83 -10.36 -10.93 -6.26
C ASP A 83 -11.09 -9.68 -6.79
N ALA A 84 -11.17 -9.52 -8.12
CA ALA A 84 -11.93 -8.44 -8.72
C ALA A 84 -13.41 -8.48 -8.32
N ASP A 85 -14.03 -9.67 -8.28
CA ASP A 85 -15.42 -9.83 -7.87
C ASP A 85 -15.60 -9.59 -6.37
N MET A 86 -14.66 -10.03 -5.53
CA MET A 86 -14.66 -9.72 -4.10
C MET A 86 -14.51 -8.22 -3.84
N ALA A 87 -13.63 -7.53 -4.56
CA ALA A 87 -13.45 -6.08 -4.42
C ALA A 87 -14.72 -5.30 -4.83
N LYS A 88 -15.40 -5.73 -5.92
CA LYS A 88 -16.69 -5.18 -6.34
C LYS A 88 -17.74 -5.35 -5.23
N ALA A 89 -17.87 -6.56 -4.67
CA ALA A 89 -18.82 -6.85 -3.59
C ALA A 89 -18.51 -6.07 -2.31
N PHE A 90 -17.24 -5.88 -1.99
CA PHE A 90 -16.81 -5.08 -0.85
C PHE A 90 -17.16 -3.60 -1.03
N ALA A 91 -16.85 -3.01 -2.19
CA ALA A 91 -17.21 -1.63 -2.48
C ALA A 91 -18.74 -1.42 -2.41
N GLU A 92 -19.54 -2.35 -2.97
CA GLU A 92 -21.00 -2.33 -2.86
C GLU A 92 -21.44 -2.35 -1.40
N SER A 93 -20.82 -3.14 -0.54
CA SER A 93 -21.14 -3.22 0.90
C SER A 93 -20.88 -1.91 1.63
N LEU A 94 -19.94 -1.11 1.16
CA LEU A 94 -19.64 0.23 1.68
C LEU A 94 -20.54 1.32 1.09
N GLY A 95 -21.28 1.00 0.01
CA GLY A 95 -22.10 1.94 -0.75
C GLY A 95 -21.29 2.89 -1.63
N VAL A 96 -20.14 2.44 -2.15
CA VAL A 96 -19.26 3.20 -3.03
C VAL A 96 -19.00 2.46 -4.35
N GLU A 97 -18.54 3.19 -5.36
CA GLU A 97 -18.05 2.58 -6.60
C GLU A 97 -16.66 1.97 -6.40
N VAL A 98 -16.29 0.98 -7.22
CA VAL A 98 -14.93 0.44 -7.27
C VAL A 98 -14.23 0.96 -8.52
N GLU A 99 -12.98 1.36 -8.36
CA GLU A 99 -12.07 1.69 -9.45
C GLU A 99 -10.85 0.77 -9.36
N PHE A 100 -10.49 0.13 -10.47
CA PHE A 100 -9.32 -0.74 -10.54
C PHE A 100 -8.17 -0.02 -11.23
N LEU A 101 -7.05 0.04 -10.53
CA LEU A 101 -5.81 0.63 -11.03
C LEU A 101 -4.74 -0.44 -11.17
N GLU A 102 -4.26 -0.64 -12.40
CA GLU A 102 -3.11 -1.50 -12.63
C GLU A 102 -1.83 -0.81 -12.12
N ILE A 103 -1.13 -1.45 -11.20
CA ILE A 103 0.04 -0.89 -10.54
C ILE A 103 1.31 -1.69 -10.86
N ASN A 104 2.47 -1.07 -10.70
CA ASN A 104 3.70 -1.83 -10.61
C ASN A 104 3.77 -2.50 -9.22
N TRP A 105 3.84 -3.83 -9.18
CA TRP A 105 3.77 -4.60 -7.94
C TRP A 105 4.85 -4.23 -6.93
N ASP A 106 6.03 -3.87 -7.38
CA ASP A 106 7.14 -3.42 -6.52
C ASP A 106 6.82 -2.13 -5.77
N ASN A 107 5.93 -1.29 -6.33
CA ASN A 107 5.55 0.00 -5.77
C ASN A 107 4.27 -0.04 -4.92
N LYS A 108 3.65 -1.20 -4.68
CA LYS A 108 2.35 -1.32 -4.01
C LYS A 108 2.24 -0.58 -2.68
N ALA A 109 3.29 -0.63 -1.85
CA ALA A 109 3.30 0.08 -0.58
C ALA A 109 3.38 1.61 -0.77
N LEU A 110 4.16 2.07 -1.74
CA LEU A 110 4.29 3.49 -2.08
C LEU A 110 2.99 4.07 -2.63
N GLU A 111 2.26 3.30 -3.44
CA GLU A 111 0.95 3.70 -3.97
C GLU A 111 -0.08 3.87 -2.85
N LEU A 112 -0.09 2.99 -1.83
CA LEU A 112 -0.91 3.14 -0.63
C LEU A 112 -0.50 4.38 0.19
N GLU A 113 0.78 4.57 0.44
CA GLU A 113 1.30 5.69 1.23
C GLU A 113 0.95 7.04 0.60
N ASN A 114 1.07 7.12 -0.71
CA ASN A 114 0.74 8.32 -1.48
C ASN A 114 -0.76 8.49 -1.74
N LYS A 115 -1.60 7.56 -1.30
CA LYS A 115 -3.04 7.53 -1.56
C LYS A 115 -3.40 7.52 -3.05
N GLY A 116 -2.53 6.93 -3.87
CA GLY A 116 -2.82 6.61 -5.26
C GLY A 116 -3.87 5.50 -5.36
N ILE A 117 -3.85 4.59 -4.38
CA ILE A 117 -4.83 3.54 -4.18
C ILE A 117 -5.28 3.51 -2.73
N ASP A 118 -6.45 2.96 -2.44
CA ASP A 118 -6.99 2.76 -1.09
C ASP A 118 -6.70 1.36 -0.56
N ALA A 119 -6.59 0.38 -1.45
CA ALA A 119 -6.28 -1.00 -1.11
C ALA A 119 -5.45 -1.67 -2.21
N VAL A 120 -4.58 -2.58 -1.81
CA VAL A 120 -3.96 -3.58 -2.70
C VAL A 120 -4.79 -4.86 -2.58
N TRP A 121 -5.30 -5.37 -3.70
CA TRP A 121 -6.11 -6.58 -3.69
C TRP A 121 -5.78 -7.43 -4.92
N ASN A 122 -4.94 -8.45 -4.75
CA ASN A 122 -4.36 -9.19 -5.88
C ASN A 122 -3.80 -10.56 -5.48
N GLY A 123 -4.49 -11.36 -4.69
CA GLY A 123 -3.97 -12.66 -4.25
C GLY A 123 -2.63 -12.55 -3.51
N MET A 124 -2.39 -11.44 -2.83
CA MET A 124 -1.11 -11.11 -2.21
C MET A 124 -0.74 -12.08 -1.11
N THR A 125 0.49 -12.61 -1.14
CA THR A 125 1.04 -13.40 -0.05
C THR A 125 1.34 -12.51 1.16
N LEU A 126 0.80 -12.86 2.33
CA LEU A 126 1.03 -12.12 3.57
C LEU A 126 2.37 -12.50 4.19
N THR A 127 3.46 -11.96 3.66
CA THR A 127 4.80 -12.08 4.24
C THR A 127 4.94 -11.18 5.47
N ASP A 128 5.99 -11.38 6.27
CA ASP A 128 6.26 -10.50 7.42
C ASP A 128 6.60 -9.07 6.96
N ASP A 129 7.24 -8.92 5.80
CA ASP A 129 7.55 -7.63 5.20
C ASP A 129 6.27 -6.88 4.79
N VAL A 130 5.31 -7.57 4.16
CA VAL A 130 4.00 -6.98 3.84
C VAL A 130 3.30 -6.50 5.10
N LYS A 131 3.25 -7.30 6.16
CA LYS A 131 2.62 -6.94 7.43
C LYS A 131 3.32 -5.80 8.16
N ALA A 132 4.62 -5.60 7.91
CA ALA A 132 5.37 -4.47 8.46
C ALA A 132 5.11 -3.16 7.72
N LEU A 133 4.74 -3.22 6.44
CA LEU A 133 4.56 -2.06 5.56
C LEU A 133 3.11 -1.56 5.50
N MET A 134 2.13 -2.44 5.69
CA MET A 134 0.72 -2.10 5.53
C MET A 134 -0.19 -2.90 6.46
N ALA A 135 -1.38 -2.38 6.77
CA ALA A 135 -2.43 -3.12 7.45
C ALA A 135 -2.99 -4.20 6.50
N THR A 136 -3.18 -5.41 7.02
CA THR A 136 -3.65 -6.54 6.22
C THR A 136 -4.96 -7.08 6.77
N SER A 137 -5.79 -7.66 5.90
CA SER A 137 -6.93 -8.46 6.29
C SER A 137 -6.48 -9.81 6.87
N GLU A 138 -7.44 -10.56 7.44
CA GLU A 138 -7.26 -12.00 7.63
C GLU A 138 -7.12 -12.70 6.28
N PRO A 139 -6.32 -13.80 6.19
CA PRO A 139 -6.20 -14.58 4.97
C PRO A 139 -7.56 -15.18 4.56
N TYR A 140 -7.94 -15.01 3.31
CA TYR A 140 -9.19 -15.55 2.75
C TYR A 140 -8.98 -16.77 1.85
N CYS A 141 -7.73 -17.10 1.47
CA CYS A 141 -7.38 -18.31 0.77
C CYS A 141 -5.98 -18.81 1.14
N LEU A 142 -5.69 -20.06 0.81
CA LEU A 142 -4.34 -20.62 0.90
C LEU A 142 -3.56 -20.29 -0.36
N ASN A 143 -2.31 -19.92 -0.21
CA ASN A 143 -1.41 -19.62 -1.29
C ASN A 143 -0.10 -20.41 -1.14
N GLY A 144 0.59 -20.64 -2.25
CA GLY A 144 1.90 -21.29 -2.28
C GLY A 144 2.68 -20.87 -3.50
N GLN A 145 3.99 -20.67 -3.33
CA GLN A 145 4.88 -20.39 -4.45
C GLN A 145 5.22 -21.70 -5.16
N VAL A 146 5.14 -21.71 -6.47
CA VAL A 146 5.39 -22.87 -7.32
C VAL A 146 6.34 -22.50 -8.46
N VAL A 147 7.05 -23.51 -8.96
CA VAL A 147 7.85 -23.38 -10.18
C VAL A 147 7.06 -23.97 -11.34
N VAL A 148 6.86 -23.19 -12.39
CA VAL A 148 6.21 -23.63 -13.62
C VAL A 148 7.28 -24.04 -14.62
N LEU A 149 7.18 -25.26 -15.14
CA LEU A 149 8.11 -25.84 -16.11
C LEU A 149 7.34 -26.39 -17.30
N ALA A 150 8.03 -26.54 -18.44
CA ALA A 150 7.47 -27.29 -19.56
C ALA A 150 7.21 -28.75 -19.13
N ALA A 151 6.08 -29.29 -19.53
CA ALA A 151 5.63 -30.62 -19.05
C ALA A 151 6.59 -31.75 -19.39
N ASP A 152 7.29 -31.67 -20.52
CA ASP A 152 8.23 -32.65 -20.99
C ASP A 152 9.55 -32.72 -20.21
N VAL A 153 9.85 -31.71 -19.39
CA VAL A 153 11.03 -31.64 -18.54
C VAL A 153 10.73 -31.67 -17.04
N ALA A 154 9.46 -31.50 -16.66
CA ALA A 154 9.08 -31.36 -15.25
C ALA A 154 9.55 -32.51 -14.35
N ASP A 155 9.56 -33.75 -14.85
CA ASP A 155 10.00 -34.93 -14.10
C ASP A 155 11.50 -34.92 -13.73
N GLN A 156 12.29 -34.07 -14.39
CA GLN A 156 13.71 -33.91 -14.12
C GLN A 156 14.00 -32.97 -12.95
N TYR A 157 13.01 -32.17 -12.55
CA TYR A 157 13.16 -31.06 -11.60
C TYR A 157 12.19 -31.19 -10.44
N GLN A 158 12.35 -32.28 -9.67
CA GLN A 158 11.44 -32.60 -8.56
C GLN A 158 11.89 -32.08 -7.19
N THR A 159 13.08 -31.50 -7.08
CA THR A 159 13.64 -30.96 -5.84
C THR A 159 14.20 -29.56 -6.09
N VAL A 160 14.31 -28.74 -5.03
CA VAL A 160 14.89 -27.39 -5.12
C VAL A 160 16.33 -27.45 -5.64
N GLU A 161 17.11 -28.43 -5.22
CA GLU A 161 18.49 -28.61 -5.65
C GLU A 161 18.60 -28.86 -7.17
N SER A 162 17.65 -29.61 -7.74
CA SER A 162 17.62 -29.86 -9.20
C SER A 162 17.35 -28.57 -10.02
N LEU A 163 16.78 -27.54 -9.39
CA LEU A 163 16.47 -26.27 -10.04
C LEU A 163 17.67 -25.32 -10.12
N SER A 164 18.77 -25.59 -9.41
CA SER A 164 19.90 -24.65 -9.22
C SER A 164 20.60 -24.21 -10.51
N GLU A 165 20.52 -25.00 -11.58
CA GLU A 165 21.12 -24.70 -12.87
C GLU A 165 20.18 -23.99 -13.86
N LEU A 166 18.89 -23.84 -13.48
CA LEU A 166 17.89 -23.20 -14.32
C LEU A 166 17.97 -21.67 -14.22
N SER A 167 17.40 -21.02 -15.23
CA SER A 167 17.14 -19.58 -15.20
C SER A 167 15.66 -19.36 -14.95
N PHE A 168 15.35 -18.42 -14.07
CA PHE A 168 13.97 -18.10 -13.67
C PHE A 168 13.53 -16.75 -14.18
N ALA A 169 12.26 -16.64 -14.52
CA ALA A 169 11.54 -15.36 -14.63
C ALA A 169 10.64 -15.22 -13.41
N VAL A 170 10.73 -14.12 -12.72
CA VAL A 170 10.00 -13.85 -11.47
C VAL A 170 9.56 -12.39 -11.43
N GLU A 171 8.37 -12.14 -10.93
CA GLU A 171 7.87 -10.78 -10.74
C GLU A 171 8.67 -10.06 -9.65
N ASN A 172 9.09 -8.83 -9.94
CA ASN A 172 9.83 -8.02 -9.00
C ASN A 172 8.98 -7.65 -7.77
N GLY A 173 9.56 -7.70 -6.57
CA GLY A 173 8.86 -7.40 -5.31
C GLY A 173 7.79 -8.42 -4.92
N SER A 174 7.80 -9.62 -5.52
CA SER A 174 6.86 -10.71 -5.21
C SER A 174 7.42 -11.68 -4.16
N ALA A 175 6.53 -12.42 -3.49
CA ALA A 175 6.91 -13.51 -2.61
C ALA A 175 7.65 -14.64 -3.35
N GLY A 176 7.39 -14.80 -4.66
CA GLY A 176 8.13 -15.74 -5.51
C GLY A 176 9.60 -15.35 -5.64
N MET A 177 9.89 -14.06 -5.77
CA MET A 177 11.26 -13.55 -5.78
C MET A 177 11.96 -13.82 -4.44
N GLU A 178 11.32 -13.48 -3.32
CA GLU A 178 11.86 -13.71 -1.97
C GLU A 178 12.18 -15.20 -1.75
N GLN A 179 11.29 -16.11 -2.16
CA GLN A 179 11.50 -17.55 -2.03
C GLN A 179 12.61 -18.05 -2.95
N ALA A 180 12.72 -17.54 -4.18
CA ALA A 180 13.81 -17.90 -5.09
C ALA A 180 15.17 -17.44 -4.54
N GLU A 181 15.26 -16.24 -3.97
CA GLU A 181 16.45 -15.72 -3.32
C GLU A 181 16.83 -16.57 -2.10
N ALA A 182 15.86 -16.87 -1.22
CA ALA A 182 16.07 -17.70 -0.04
C ALA A 182 16.55 -19.13 -0.39
N ALA A 183 16.10 -19.66 -1.52
CA ALA A 183 16.51 -20.96 -2.05
C ALA A 183 17.84 -20.91 -2.85
N GLY A 184 18.43 -19.72 -3.04
CA GLY A 184 19.66 -19.54 -3.83
C GLY A 184 19.47 -19.72 -5.34
N LEU A 185 18.25 -19.59 -5.83
CA LEU A 185 17.87 -19.74 -7.24
C LEU A 185 17.93 -18.41 -8.03
N ASP A 186 18.26 -17.32 -7.39
CA ASP A 186 18.22 -15.96 -7.94
C ASP A 186 19.37 -15.64 -8.93
N ARG A 187 20.45 -16.42 -8.89
CA ARG A 187 21.71 -16.13 -9.62
C ARG A 187 21.54 -15.98 -11.13
N LYS A 188 20.52 -16.62 -11.71
CA LYS A 188 20.20 -16.59 -13.13
C LYS A 188 18.78 -16.10 -13.39
N SER A 189 18.17 -15.39 -12.41
CA SER A 189 16.79 -14.95 -12.51
C SER A 189 16.68 -13.66 -13.30
N THR A 190 15.64 -13.57 -14.12
CA THR A 190 15.19 -12.33 -14.76
C THR A 190 14.01 -11.79 -13.98
N ARG A 191 14.09 -10.54 -13.54
CA ARG A 191 13.01 -9.86 -12.83
C ARG A 191 12.07 -9.21 -13.84
N LEU A 192 10.79 -9.50 -13.71
CA LEU A 192 9.73 -8.93 -14.56
C LEU A 192 9.00 -7.85 -13.77
N ASN A 193 8.65 -6.77 -14.44
CA ASN A 193 7.71 -5.79 -13.90
C ASN A 193 6.31 -6.16 -14.36
N SER A 194 5.31 -5.95 -13.52
CA SER A 194 3.91 -6.26 -13.78
C SER A 194 3.21 -5.32 -14.77
N SER A 195 3.90 -4.31 -15.27
CA SER A 195 3.34 -3.39 -16.28
C SER A 195 3.83 -3.77 -17.68
N HIS A 196 2.95 -4.38 -18.44
CA HIS A 196 3.10 -4.59 -19.89
C HIS A 196 1.86 -4.14 -20.62
#